data_35c38264b0ba8b8913895a327edd5206
#
_entry.id   35c38264b0ba8b8913895a327edd5206
#
_cell.length_a   1.000
_cell.length_b   1.000
_cell.length_c   1.000
_cell.angle_alpha   90.00
_cell.angle_beta   90.00
_cell.angle_gamma   90.00
#
_symmetry.space_group_name_H-M   'P 1'
#
loop_
_entity.id
_entity.type
_entity.pdbx_description
1 polymer ?
#
loop_
_entity_poly.entity_id
_entity_poly.type
_entity_poly.pdbx_seq_one_letter_code
_entity_poly.pdbx_strand_id
1 'polypeptide(L)'
;MAISTIQEVVFGEDLPTFIPDTSLAIASQFAKLVGWGGPRFTDHEGARKEGLPGAMVPGILNQGYLVAMIHHWAPDAEIKAIDTVFRAPVIADEKHTISGVVTDVNEEDGQVEIDLTVANEKGETRVFGTATVQLPLG
;
A
#
# COMPACT_ATOMS: atom_id res chain seq x y z
N MET A 1 -1.66 18.74 -5.49
CA MET A 1 -2.31 18.69 -6.81
C MET A 1 -2.06 17.36 -7.49
N ALA A 2 -3.07 16.78 -8.13
CA ALA A 2 -2.93 15.48 -8.76
C ALA A 2 -2.08 15.57 -10.02
N ILE A 3 -1.33 14.51 -10.30
CA ILE A 3 -0.55 14.36 -11.52
C ILE A 3 -1.46 13.87 -12.64
N SER A 4 -1.37 14.50 -13.80
CA SER A 4 -2.17 14.14 -14.98
C SER A 4 -1.34 13.58 -16.12
N THR A 5 -0.12 14.07 -16.29
CA THR A 5 0.75 13.68 -17.41
C THR A 5 2.17 13.41 -16.92
N ILE A 6 2.92 12.71 -17.77
CA ILE A 6 4.31 12.34 -17.44
C ILE A 6 5.19 13.58 -17.21
N GLN A 7 4.91 14.70 -17.89
CA GLN A 7 5.73 15.90 -17.77
C GLN A 7 5.64 16.53 -16.36
N GLU A 8 4.58 16.23 -15.62
CA GLU A 8 4.40 16.77 -14.29
C GLU A 8 5.17 16.00 -13.21
N VAL A 9 5.68 14.81 -13.54
CA VAL A 9 6.39 13.96 -12.58
C VAL A 9 7.83 14.41 -12.43
N VAL A 10 8.28 14.51 -11.17
CA VAL A 10 9.67 14.88 -10.86
C VAL A 10 10.38 13.68 -10.26
N PHE A 11 11.54 13.34 -10.82
CA PHE A 11 12.38 12.27 -10.27
C PHE A 11 12.70 12.56 -8.80
N GLY A 12 12.50 11.56 -7.96
CA GLY A 12 12.79 11.69 -6.54
C GLY A 12 11.68 12.31 -5.71
N GLU A 13 10.56 12.73 -6.33
CA GLU A 13 9.46 13.29 -5.55
C GLU A 13 8.77 12.23 -4.70
N ASP A 14 8.23 12.66 -3.57
CA ASP A 14 7.41 11.81 -2.71
C ASP A 14 5.95 11.89 -3.16
N LEU A 15 5.28 10.74 -3.15
CA LEU A 15 3.83 10.74 -3.29
C LEU A 15 3.20 11.30 -2.01
N PRO A 16 1.99 11.88 -2.08
CA PRO A 16 1.29 12.32 -0.87
C PRO A 16 1.16 11.16 0.11
N THR A 17 1.55 11.39 1.36
CA THR A 17 1.47 10.38 2.41
C THR A 17 0.02 9.98 2.64
N PHE A 18 -0.20 8.68 2.81
CA PHE A 18 -1.53 8.11 2.99
C PHE A 18 -1.57 7.33 4.30
N ILE A 19 -2.61 7.58 5.11
CA ILE A 19 -2.84 6.85 6.34
C ILE A 19 -4.09 6.00 6.14
N PRO A 20 -3.94 4.69 5.91
CA PRO A 20 -5.09 3.82 5.66
C PRO A 20 -5.83 3.49 6.93
N ASP A 21 -7.09 3.09 6.79
CA ASP A 21 -7.85 2.52 7.89
C ASP A 21 -7.40 1.07 8.10
N THR A 22 -6.58 0.86 9.13
CA THR A 22 -6.08 -0.47 9.50
C THR A 22 -6.79 -1.01 10.74
N SER A 23 -8.03 -0.57 10.99
CA SER A 23 -8.82 -1.06 12.12
C SER A 23 -9.14 -2.54 11.99
N LEU A 24 -9.35 -3.18 13.13
CA LEU A 24 -9.79 -4.58 13.16
C LEU A 24 -11.12 -4.74 12.43
N ALA A 25 -12.02 -3.76 12.55
CA ALA A 25 -13.32 -3.80 11.89
C ALA A 25 -13.16 -3.94 10.37
N ILE A 26 -12.28 -3.12 9.76
CA ILE A 26 -12.03 -3.15 8.31
C ILE A 26 -11.32 -4.45 7.91
N ALA A 27 -10.28 -4.85 8.67
CA ALA A 27 -9.55 -6.09 8.38
C ALA A 27 -10.48 -7.30 8.44
N SER A 28 -11.33 -7.36 9.46
CA SER A 28 -12.29 -8.44 9.64
C SER A 28 -13.34 -8.47 8.53
N GLN A 29 -13.88 -7.31 8.17
CA GLN A 29 -14.87 -7.20 7.11
C GLN A 29 -14.30 -7.68 5.77
N PHE A 30 -13.11 -7.23 5.43
CA PHE A 30 -12.45 -7.65 4.21
C PHE A 30 -12.19 -9.16 4.21
N ALA A 31 -11.63 -9.69 5.31
CA ALA A 31 -11.32 -11.11 5.41
C ALA A 31 -12.56 -11.98 5.23
N LYS A 32 -13.67 -11.59 5.84
CA LYS A 32 -14.93 -12.33 5.70
C LYS A 32 -15.46 -12.29 4.28
N LEU A 33 -15.33 -11.15 3.60
CA LEU A 33 -15.80 -11.01 2.22
C LEU A 33 -15.03 -11.91 1.26
N VAL A 34 -13.75 -12.13 1.49
CA VAL A 34 -12.94 -12.99 0.62
C VAL A 34 -12.81 -14.43 1.13
N GLY A 35 -13.54 -14.77 2.19
CA GLY A 35 -13.55 -16.13 2.71
C GLY A 35 -12.42 -16.49 3.68
N TRP A 36 -11.74 -15.49 4.25
CA TRP A 36 -10.64 -15.68 5.19
C TRP A 36 -11.06 -15.33 6.62
N GLY A 37 -12.16 -15.89 7.09
CA GLY A 37 -12.76 -15.54 8.38
C GLY A 37 -12.04 -16.08 9.63
N GLY A 38 -10.81 -16.58 9.49
CA GLY A 38 -10.06 -17.11 10.63
C GLY A 38 -9.60 -16.04 11.61
N PRO A 39 -9.24 -16.44 12.85
CA PRO A 39 -8.93 -15.49 13.93
C PRO A 39 -7.75 -14.59 13.65
N ARG A 40 -6.79 -15.02 12.82
CA ARG A 40 -5.62 -14.17 12.51
C ARG A 40 -5.99 -12.83 11.86
N PHE A 41 -7.17 -12.73 11.25
CA PHE A 41 -7.63 -11.50 10.61
C PHE A 41 -8.84 -10.88 11.29
N THR A 42 -9.42 -11.56 12.28
CA THR A 42 -10.73 -11.15 12.83
C THR A 42 -10.73 -11.01 14.35
N ASP A 43 -9.72 -11.51 15.06
CA ASP A 43 -9.73 -11.54 16.51
C ASP A 43 -8.31 -11.48 17.05
N HIS A 44 -7.99 -10.40 17.78
CA HIS A 44 -6.65 -10.21 18.35
C HIS A 44 -6.23 -11.38 19.25
N GLU A 45 -7.12 -11.79 20.13
CA GLU A 45 -6.80 -12.85 21.08
C GLU A 45 -6.57 -14.19 20.39
N GLY A 46 -7.43 -14.52 19.43
CA GLY A 46 -7.27 -15.72 18.62
C GLY A 46 -5.98 -15.72 17.82
N ALA A 47 -5.62 -14.56 17.26
CA ALA A 47 -4.37 -14.40 16.53
C ALA A 47 -3.17 -14.62 17.46
N ARG A 48 -3.21 -14.08 18.68
CA ARG A 48 -2.14 -14.26 19.66
C ARG A 48 -1.97 -15.72 20.06
N LYS A 49 -3.05 -16.47 20.13
CA LYS A 49 -3.00 -17.92 20.39
C LYS A 49 -2.30 -18.68 19.26
N GLU A 50 -2.29 -18.11 18.05
CA GLU A 50 -1.57 -18.70 16.92
C GLU A 50 -0.11 -18.22 16.83
N GLY A 51 0.35 -17.44 17.79
CA GLY A 51 1.72 -16.95 17.86
C GLY A 51 1.96 -15.59 17.20
N LEU A 52 0.89 -14.88 16.83
CA LEU A 52 0.99 -13.55 16.22
C LEU A 52 0.90 -12.46 17.28
N PRO A 53 1.45 -11.26 17.06
CA PRO A 53 1.31 -10.14 18.01
C PRO A 53 -0.13 -9.65 18.16
N GLY A 54 -0.98 -9.91 17.18
CA GLY A 54 -2.37 -9.52 17.15
C GLY A 54 -2.96 -9.89 15.81
N ALA A 55 -4.22 -9.54 15.57
CA ALA A 55 -4.84 -9.79 14.29
C ALA A 55 -4.18 -8.93 13.22
N MET A 56 -4.06 -9.46 12.01
CA MET A 56 -3.37 -8.82 10.90
C MET A 56 -4.35 -8.20 9.91
N VAL A 57 -3.92 -7.11 9.29
CA VAL A 57 -4.57 -6.61 8.09
C VAL A 57 -4.13 -7.53 6.94
N PRO A 58 -5.07 -8.12 6.17
CA PRO A 58 -4.69 -9.01 5.08
C PRO A 58 -3.73 -8.36 4.09
N GLY A 59 -2.74 -9.14 3.61
CA GLY A 59 -1.70 -8.62 2.72
C GLY A 59 -2.27 -8.00 1.45
N ILE A 60 -3.27 -8.64 0.85
CA ILE A 60 -3.86 -8.10 -0.38
C ILE A 60 -4.63 -6.80 -0.14
N LEU A 61 -5.15 -6.58 1.06
CA LEU A 61 -5.77 -5.30 1.42
C LEU A 61 -4.69 -4.21 1.51
N ASN A 62 -3.52 -4.53 2.07
CA ASN A 62 -2.39 -3.60 2.09
C ASN A 62 -1.97 -3.22 0.67
N GLN A 63 -1.94 -4.17 -0.24
CA GLN A 63 -1.64 -3.88 -1.64
C GLN A 63 -2.70 -2.94 -2.24
N GLY A 64 -3.97 -3.15 -1.88
CA GLY A 64 -5.06 -2.25 -2.28
C GLY A 64 -4.85 -0.82 -1.78
N TYR A 65 -4.36 -0.65 -0.57
CA TYR A 65 -4.04 0.68 -0.04
C TYR A 65 -2.90 1.35 -0.81
N LEU A 66 -1.89 0.59 -1.21
CA LEU A 66 -0.81 1.12 -2.04
C LEU A 66 -1.33 1.58 -3.40
N VAL A 67 -2.21 0.81 -4.01
CA VAL A 67 -2.88 1.18 -5.27
C VAL A 67 -3.69 2.46 -5.08
N ALA A 68 -4.41 2.58 -3.96
CA ALA A 68 -5.20 3.78 -3.66
C ALA A 68 -4.30 5.03 -3.55
N MET A 69 -3.13 4.89 -2.91
CA MET A 69 -2.17 5.99 -2.82
C MET A 69 -1.70 6.44 -4.22
N ILE A 70 -1.38 5.49 -5.08
CA ILE A 70 -0.94 5.78 -6.44
C ILE A 70 -2.03 6.55 -7.19
N HIS A 71 -3.28 6.10 -7.11
CA HIS A 71 -4.39 6.75 -7.79
C HIS A 71 -4.79 8.08 -7.16
N HIS A 72 -4.49 8.29 -5.88
CA HIS A 72 -4.66 9.60 -5.27
C HIS A 72 -3.62 10.60 -5.81
N TRP A 73 -2.40 10.12 -6.01
CA TRP A 73 -1.33 10.91 -6.60
C TRP A 73 -1.58 11.19 -8.09
N ALA A 74 -1.98 10.17 -8.85
CA ALA A 74 -2.21 10.25 -10.28
C ALA A 74 -3.46 9.45 -10.66
N PRO A 75 -4.65 10.08 -10.67
CA PRO A 75 -5.91 9.36 -10.89
C PRO A 75 -5.99 8.62 -12.22
N ASP A 76 -5.32 9.11 -13.25
CA ASP A 76 -5.35 8.52 -14.59
C ASP A 76 -4.20 7.54 -14.84
N ALA A 77 -3.39 7.26 -13.83
CA ALA A 77 -2.30 6.31 -13.97
C ALA A 77 -2.81 4.89 -14.18
N GLU A 78 -2.20 4.20 -15.13
CA GLU A 78 -2.45 2.77 -15.32
C GLU A 78 -1.32 2.01 -14.63
N ILE A 79 -1.66 1.17 -13.67
CA ILE A 79 -0.67 0.38 -12.95
C ILE A 79 -0.33 -0.84 -13.80
N LYS A 80 0.88 -0.89 -14.35
CA LYS A 80 1.33 -1.98 -15.19
C LYS A 80 1.81 -3.17 -14.38
N ALA A 81 2.46 -2.91 -13.26
CA ALA A 81 2.96 -3.93 -12.36
C ALA A 81 3.07 -3.37 -10.96
N ILE A 82 2.84 -4.22 -9.99
CA ILE A 82 3.08 -3.91 -8.59
C ILE A 82 3.64 -5.16 -7.92
N ASP A 83 4.84 -5.04 -7.37
CA ASP A 83 5.52 -6.13 -6.67
C ASP A 83 5.68 -5.74 -5.22
N THR A 84 5.20 -6.57 -4.32
CA THR A 84 5.25 -6.29 -2.88
C THR A 84 5.88 -7.46 -2.13
N VAL A 85 6.63 -7.11 -1.08
CA VAL A 85 7.18 -8.08 -0.14
C VAL A 85 6.53 -7.80 1.22
N PHE A 86 5.85 -8.80 1.76
CA PHE A 86 5.22 -8.72 3.07
C PHE A 86 6.26 -9.18 4.09
N ARG A 87 7.07 -8.22 4.55
CA ARG A 87 8.21 -8.49 5.42
C ARG A 87 7.79 -8.88 6.83
N ALA A 88 6.75 -8.25 7.34
CA ALA A 88 6.24 -8.46 8.68
C ALA A 88 4.75 -8.16 8.73
N PRO A 89 4.01 -8.70 9.70
CA PRO A 89 2.57 -8.46 9.78
C PRO A 89 2.24 -6.99 9.98
N VAL A 90 1.21 -6.52 9.27
CA VAL A 90 0.57 -5.23 9.55
C VAL A 90 -0.51 -5.52 10.59
N ILE A 91 -0.30 -5.06 11.81
CA ILE A 91 -1.19 -5.39 12.92
C ILE A 91 -2.40 -4.46 12.93
N ALA A 92 -3.59 -5.04 12.99
CA ALA A 92 -4.84 -4.27 13.03
C ALA A 92 -4.90 -3.41 14.29
N ASP A 93 -5.57 -2.28 14.19
CA ASP A 93 -5.72 -1.26 15.25
C ASP A 93 -4.44 -0.48 15.56
N GLU A 94 -3.33 -0.78 14.91
CA GLU A 94 -2.13 0.03 14.98
C GLU A 94 -2.09 0.98 13.78
N LYS A 95 -1.61 2.19 14.01
CA LYS A 95 -1.49 3.19 12.96
C LYS A 95 -0.36 2.82 12.02
N HIS A 96 -0.63 2.86 10.73
CA HIS A 96 0.36 2.64 9.70
C HIS A 96 0.36 3.82 8.72
N THR A 97 1.50 4.07 8.12
CA THR A 97 1.65 5.12 7.11
C THR A 97 2.16 4.49 5.83
N ILE A 98 1.54 4.86 4.73
CA ILE A 98 1.94 4.42 3.41
C ILE A 98 2.65 5.58 2.72
N SER A 99 3.80 5.29 2.13
CA SER A 99 4.58 6.29 1.40
C SER A 99 5.09 5.72 0.09
N GLY A 100 5.43 6.60 -0.83
CA GLY A 100 6.01 6.25 -2.10
C GLY A 100 6.96 7.32 -2.57
N VAL A 101 7.97 6.92 -3.33
CA VAL A 101 8.93 7.85 -3.92
C VAL A 101 9.18 7.46 -5.37
N VAL A 102 9.23 8.45 -6.24
CA VAL A 102 9.51 8.24 -7.67
C VAL A 102 10.99 7.95 -7.84
N THR A 103 11.31 6.78 -8.36
CA THR A 103 12.69 6.31 -8.51
C THR A 103 13.17 6.30 -9.96
N ASP A 104 12.28 6.40 -10.91
CA ASP A 104 12.63 6.51 -12.33
C ASP A 104 11.50 7.15 -13.11
N VAL A 105 11.84 7.96 -14.09
CA VAL A 105 10.88 8.63 -14.99
C VAL A 105 11.37 8.46 -16.42
N ASN A 106 10.54 7.83 -17.25
CA ASN A 106 10.80 7.73 -18.68
C ASN A 106 9.76 8.58 -19.42
N GLU A 107 10.11 9.81 -19.74
CA GLU A 107 9.19 10.74 -20.37
C GLU A 107 8.76 10.28 -21.76
N GLU A 108 9.67 9.61 -22.48
CA GLU A 108 9.38 9.15 -23.85
C GLU A 108 8.27 8.11 -23.86
N ASP A 109 8.31 7.16 -22.93
CA ASP A 109 7.31 6.09 -22.83
C ASP A 109 6.14 6.42 -21.91
N GLY A 110 6.27 7.45 -21.09
CA GLY A 110 5.27 7.79 -20.09
C GLY A 110 5.28 6.87 -18.88
N GLN A 111 6.38 6.15 -18.64
CA GLN A 111 6.48 5.20 -17.51
C GLN A 111 7.19 5.78 -16.32
N VAL A 112 6.69 5.44 -15.14
CA VAL A 112 7.26 5.88 -13.85
C VAL A 112 7.42 4.66 -12.97
N GLU A 113 8.59 4.56 -12.33
CA GLU A 113 8.82 3.57 -11.28
C GLU A 113 8.69 4.25 -9.92
N ILE A 114 8.04 3.57 -8.99
CA ILE A 114 7.76 4.09 -7.65
C ILE A 114 8.17 3.04 -6.62
N ASP A 115 8.97 3.45 -5.62
CA ASP A 115 9.22 2.61 -4.45
C ASP A 115 8.11 2.83 -3.44
N LEU A 116 7.61 1.75 -2.86
CA LEU A 116 6.45 1.74 -1.98
C LEU A 116 6.84 1.21 -0.59
N THR A 117 6.25 1.79 0.45
CA THR A 117 6.52 1.38 1.83
C THR A 117 5.27 1.48 2.68
N VAL A 118 5.04 0.47 3.53
CA VAL A 118 4.07 0.53 4.63
C VAL A 118 4.87 0.40 5.91
N ALA A 119 4.78 1.40 6.78
CA ALA A 119 5.50 1.43 8.05
C ALA A 119 4.53 1.60 9.22
N ASN A 120 4.88 1.03 10.37
CA ASN A 120 4.10 1.21 11.59
C ASN A 120 4.49 2.52 12.31
N GLU A 121 3.91 2.78 13.47
CA GLU A 121 4.17 4.02 14.23
C GLU A 121 5.62 4.15 14.68
N LYS A 122 6.33 3.04 14.82
CA LYS A 122 7.73 3.02 15.21
C LYS A 122 8.68 3.24 14.03
N GLY A 123 8.13 3.44 12.83
CA GLY A 123 8.93 3.59 11.61
C GLY A 123 9.46 2.28 11.05
N GLU A 124 8.97 1.15 11.54
CA GLU A 124 9.40 -0.17 11.06
C GLU A 124 8.66 -0.51 9.77
N THR A 125 9.43 -0.84 8.74
CA THR A 125 8.86 -1.25 7.45
C THR A 125 8.22 -2.61 7.57
N ARG A 126 6.94 -2.70 7.25
CA ARG A 126 6.15 -3.93 7.28
C ARG A 126 5.96 -4.52 5.89
N VAL A 127 5.72 -3.64 4.91
CA VAL A 127 5.57 -4.03 3.51
C VAL A 127 6.40 -3.06 2.69
N PHE A 128 7.06 -3.56 1.67
CA PHE A 128 7.76 -2.72 0.71
C PHE A 128 7.65 -3.31 -0.68
N GLY A 129 7.93 -2.50 -1.68
CA GLY A 129 7.88 -2.98 -3.05
C GLY A 129 8.06 -1.88 -4.06
N THR A 130 7.71 -2.20 -5.28
CA THR A 130 7.82 -1.27 -6.40
C THR A 130 6.56 -1.33 -7.24
N ALA A 131 6.25 -0.24 -7.92
CA ALA A 131 5.19 -0.20 -8.91
C ALA A 131 5.72 0.44 -10.19
N THR A 132 5.23 -0.07 -11.32
CA THR A 132 5.44 0.54 -12.63
C THR A 132 4.10 1.07 -13.09
N VAL A 133 4.03 2.36 -13.35
CA VAL A 133 2.80 3.00 -13.80
C VAL A 133 2.99 3.70 -15.14
N GLN A 134 1.90 3.77 -15.90
CA GLN A 134 1.85 4.45 -17.18
C GLN A 134 1.01 5.70 -17.05
N LEU A 135 1.54 6.83 -17.46
CA LEU A 135 0.84 8.10 -17.47
C LEU A 135 0.63 8.59 -18.89
N PRO A 136 -0.40 9.42 -19.13
CA PRO A 136 -0.57 10.07 -20.42
C PRO A 136 0.66 10.91 -20.78
N LEU A 137 0.97 10.92 -22.08
CA LEU A 137 2.15 11.65 -22.59
C LEU A 137 1.98 13.16 -22.68
N GLY A 138 0.82 13.65 -22.42
CA GLY A 138 0.52 15.08 -22.42
C GLY A 138 -0.24 15.55 -23.65
#